data_c34bc77d0df66917e589f39aaece1535
#
_entry.id   c34bc77d0df66917e589f39aaece1535
#
_cell.length_a   1.000
_cell.length_b   1.000
_cell.length_c   1.000
_cell.angle_alpha   90.00
_cell.angle_beta   90.00
_cell.angle_gamma   90.00
#
_symmetry.space_group_name_H-M   'P 1'
#
loop_
_entity.id
_entity.type
_entity.pdbx_description
1 polymer ?
#
loop_
_entity_poly.entity_id
_entity_poly.type
_entity_poly.pdbx_seq_one_letter_code
_entity_poly.pdbx_strand_id
1 'polypeptide(L)'
;MVERTNAFRQGLRELRYVEGKNILLELRSSEGRLDALRGIADELVRMKVDVIVTGGGGVSGPVRDATSTIPIVMAQDSDPVGNGFVASLARPGGNITGLSNQSSELVSKRLEILTEVIPKLSRLTIFGTSSNRDNARELKEIEKTASTFKARPLYFDVLAQRTSTLLSSPLSKRGRMQSCGLLRDKSLGPIEKNLHS
;
A
#
# COMPACT_ATOMS: atom_id res chain seq x y z
N MET A 1 1.36 12.67 2.20
CA MET A 1 -0.09 12.92 2.11
C MET A 1 -0.40 14.23 1.39
N VAL A 2 0.21 15.35 1.75
CA VAL A 2 -0.05 16.69 1.19
C VAL A 2 -0.01 16.74 -0.35
N GLU A 3 1.01 16.16 -0.98
CA GLU A 3 1.15 16.19 -2.45
C GLU A 3 -0.01 15.50 -3.18
N ARG A 4 -0.46 14.34 -2.71
CA ARG A 4 -1.59 13.62 -3.32
C ARG A 4 -2.89 14.40 -3.18
N THR A 5 -3.12 15.01 -2.02
CA THR A 5 -4.31 15.85 -1.77
C THR A 5 -4.29 17.08 -2.66
N ASN A 6 -3.12 17.70 -2.86
CA ASN A 6 -2.98 18.85 -3.75
C ASN A 6 -3.23 18.47 -5.22
N ALA A 7 -2.71 17.33 -5.67
CA ALA A 7 -2.97 16.82 -7.02
C ALA A 7 -4.46 16.53 -7.24
N PHE A 8 -5.12 15.93 -6.24
CA PHE A 8 -6.57 15.71 -6.27
C PHE A 8 -7.36 17.02 -6.37
N ARG A 9 -7.02 18.02 -5.53
CA ARG A 9 -7.63 19.35 -5.61
C ARG A 9 -7.39 20.03 -6.95
N GLN A 10 -6.21 19.84 -7.54
CA GLN A 10 -5.92 20.37 -8.86
C GLN A 10 -6.80 19.73 -9.94
N GLY A 11 -6.92 18.38 -9.95
CA GLY A 11 -7.80 17.68 -10.87
C GLY A 11 -9.27 18.10 -10.74
N LEU A 12 -9.75 18.32 -9.52
CA LEU A 12 -11.10 18.85 -9.30
C LEU A 12 -11.27 20.26 -9.91
N ARG A 13 -10.29 21.15 -9.74
CA ARG A 13 -10.32 22.50 -10.33
C ARG A 13 -10.34 22.48 -11.86
N GLU A 14 -9.57 21.59 -12.47
CA GLU A 14 -9.57 21.39 -13.93
C GLU A 14 -10.94 20.95 -14.45
N LEU A 15 -11.68 20.19 -13.61
CA LEU A 15 -13.06 19.78 -13.86
C LEU A 15 -14.09 20.84 -13.41
N ARG A 16 -13.66 22.06 -13.07
CA ARG A 16 -14.48 23.18 -12.60
C ARG A 16 -15.14 22.98 -11.23
N TYR A 17 -14.65 22.04 -10.42
CA TYR A 17 -15.03 21.94 -9.02
C TYR A 17 -14.13 22.86 -8.20
N VAL A 18 -14.75 23.79 -7.47
CA VAL A 18 -14.06 24.79 -6.64
C VAL A 18 -14.53 24.65 -5.21
N GLU A 19 -13.56 24.29 -4.34
CA GLU A 19 -13.80 24.12 -2.90
C GLU A 19 -14.39 25.38 -2.29
N GLY A 20 -15.47 25.23 -1.53
CA GLY A 20 -16.23 26.33 -0.92
C GLY A 20 -17.22 27.05 -1.86
N LYS A 21 -17.29 26.69 -3.15
CA LYS A 21 -18.27 27.23 -4.09
C LYS A 21 -19.30 26.18 -4.54
N ASN A 22 -18.82 25.08 -5.12
CA ASN A 22 -19.68 24.02 -5.65
C ASN A 22 -19.26 22.62 -5.22
N ILE A 23 -18.23 22.50 -4.38
CA ILE A 23 -17.85 21.28 -3.69
C ILE A 23 -17.31 21.62 -2.30
N LEU A 24 -17.57 20.76 -1.33
CA LEU A 24 -17.01 20.79 0.01
C LEU A 24 -16.11 19.56 0.18
N LEU A 25 -14.87 19.75 0.63
CA LEU A 25 -13.92 18.68 0.86
C LEU A 25 -13.69 18.48 2.36
N GLU A 26 -14.17 17.35 2.86
CA GLU A 26 -13.93 16.91 4.24
C GLU A 26 -12.75 15.96 4.27
N LEU A 27 -11.60 16.40 4.77
CA LEU A 27 -10.40 15.61 4.86
C LEU A 27 -10.24 14.98 6.23
N ARG A 28 -10.00 13.68 6.24
CA ARG A 28 -9.70 12.91 7.46
C ARG A 28 -8.41 12.13 7.27
N SER A 29 -7.62 12.04 8.33
CA SER A 29 -6.39 11.26 8.37
C SER A 29 -6.33 10.45 9.65
N SER A 30 -5.95 9.19 9.53
CA SER A 30 -5.68 8.35 10.70
C SER A 30 -4.28 8.57 11.30
N GLU A 31 -3.44 9.37 10.64
CA GLU A 31 -2.03 9.60 11.03
C GLU A 31 -1.25 8.29 11.28
N GLY A 32 -1.54 7.27 10.49
CA GLY A 32 -0.92 5.95 10.59
C GLY A 32 -1.57 5.02 11.63
N ARG A 33 -2.59 5.48 12.36
CA ARG A 33 -3.32 4.66 13.33
C ARG A 33 -4.44 3.89 12.62
N LEU A 34 -4.24 2.59 12.44
CA LEU A 34 -5.21 1.72 11.76
C LEU A 34 -6.50 1.53 12.58
N ASP A 35 -6.39 1.56 13.90
CA ASP A 35 -7.51 1.45 14.83
C ASP A 35 -8.49 2.62 14.72
N ALA A 36 -8.02 3.80 14.35
CA ALA A 36 -8.86 4.98 14.16
C ALA A 36 -9.70 4.96 12.86
N LEU A 37 -9.33 4.13 11.88
CA LEU A 37 -9.95 4.13 10.55
C LEU A 37 -11.44 3.81 10.58
N ARG A 38 -11.87 2.91 11.45
CA ARG A 38 -13.30 2.56 11.59
C ARG A 38 -14.11 3.75 12.09
N GLY A 39 -13.64 4.42 13.14
CA GLY A 39 -14.31 5.61 13.69
C GLY A 39 -14.42 6.75 12.69
N ILE A 40 -13.35 6.96 11.88
CA ILE A 40 -13.34 7.96 10.80
C ILE A 40 -14.37 7.60 9.72
N ALA A 41 -14.46 6.33 9.32
CA ALA A 41 -15.44 5.88 8.34
C ALA A 41 -16.87 6.10 8.86
N ASP A 42 -17.16 5.71 10.09
CA ASP A 42 -18.47 5.91 10.72
C ASP A 42 -18.82 7.40 10.86
N GLU A 43 -17.83 8.28 11.09
CA GLU A 43 -18.04 9.74 11.11
C GLU A 43 -18.49 10.25 9.75
N LEU A 44 -17.77 9.90 8.66
CA LEU A 44 -18.11 10.31 7.30
C LEU A 44 -19.51 9.83 6.88
N VAL A 45 -19.88 8.61 7.27
CA VAL A 45 -21.22 8.07 7.03
C VAL A 45 -22.28 8.88 7.75
N ARG A 46 -22.04 9.25 9.03
CA ARG A 46 -22.98 10.12 9.81
C ARG A 46 -23.13 11.52 9.21
N MET A 47 -22.05 12.04 8.61
CA MET A 47 -22.07 13.33 7.91
C MET A 47 -22.85 13.28 6.60
N LYS A 48 -23.26 12.09 6.14
CA LYS A 48 -24.01 11.87 4.89
C LYS A 48 -23.33 12.51 3.68
N VAL A 49 -22.02 12.30 3.57
CA VAL A 49 -21.26 12.77 2.41
C VAL A 49 -21.77 12.10 1.12
N ASP A 50 -21.69 12.80 -0.01
CA ASP A 50 -22.16 12.29 -1.31
C ASP A 50 -21.23 11.21 -1.89
N VAL A 51 -19.92 11.28 -1.59
CA VAL A 51 -18.91 10.34 -2.05
C VAL A 51 -17.73 10.29 -1.08
N ILE A 52 -17.15 9.12 -0.92
CA ILE A 52 -15.93 8.93 -0.12
C ILE A 52 -14.77 8.55 -1.05
N VAL A 53 -13.68 9.31 -1.00
CA VAL A 53 -12.45 8.99 -1.74
C VAL A 53 -11.43 8.41 -0.77
N THR A 54 -10.90 7.21 -1.06
CA THR A 54 -9.91 6.53 -0.22
C THR A 54 -8.53 6.54 -0.85
N GLY A 55 -7.49 6.74 -0.04
CA GLY A 55 -6.11 6.88 -0.48
C GLY A 55 -5.34 5.56 -0.69
N GLY A 56 -5.99 4.40 -0.51
CA GLY A 56 -5.34 3.09 -0.66
C GLY A 56 -6.12 1.97 0.03
N GLY A 57 -5.74 0.72 -0.24
CA GLY A 57 -6.46 -0.49 0.18
C GLY A 57 -6.66 -0.63 1.69
N GLY A 58 -5.66 -0.24 2.48
CA GLY A 58 -5.76 -0.27 3.95
C GLY A 58 -6.86 0.63 4.52
N VAL A 59 -7.27 1.68 3.77
CA VAL A 59 -8.34 2.60 4.16
C VAL A 59 -9.68 2.15 3.58
N SER A 60 -9.68 1.56 2.39
CA SER A 60 -10.91 1.18 1.66
C SER A 60 -11.72 0.11 2.40
N GLY A 61 -11.06 -0.84 3.08
CA GLY A 61 -11.74 -1.89 3.85
C GLY A 61 -12.66 -1.35 4.95
N PRO A 62 -12.16 -0.58 5.92
CA PRO A 62 -12.98 0.03 6.96
C PRO A 62 -14.12 0.91 6.42
N VAL A 63 -13.91 1.63 5.31
CA VAL A 63 -14.95 2.45 4.68
C VAL A 63 -16.03 1.59 4.04
N ARG A 64 -15.66 0.53 3.31
CA ARG A 64 -16.61 -0.45 2.77
C ARG A 64 -17.49 -1.06 3.86
N ASP A 65 -16.87 -1.42 4.97
CA ASP A 65 -17.58 -2.06 6.09
C ASP A 65 -18.51 -1.09 6.84
N ALA A 66 -18.36 0.22 6.62
CA ALA A 66 -19.20 1.26 7.23
C ALA A 66 -20.41 1.64 6.38
N THR A 67 -20.36 1.46 5.05
CA THR A 67 -21.48 1.84 4.16
C THR A 67 -21.57 0.96 2.93
N SER A 68 -22.79 0.61 2.54
CA SER A 68 -23.11 -0.06 1.27
C SER A 68 -23.80 0.87 0.27
N THR A 69 -24.09 2.12 0.63
CA THR A 69 -24.91 3.05 -0.15
C THR A 69 -24.12 4.27 -0.64
N ILE A 70 -23.22 4.83 0.18
CA ILE A 70 -22.40 5.96 -0.22
C ILE A 70 -21.36 5.45 -1.24
N PRO A 71 -21.25 6.05 -2.43
CA PRO A 71 -20.22 5.71 -3.40
C PRO A 71 -18.82 5.88 -2.83
N ILE A 72 -17.96 4.89 -3.07
CA ILE A 72 -16.57 4.88 -2.63
C ILE A 72 -15.67 4.85 -3.87
N VAL A 73 -14.74 5.80 -3.97
CA VAL A 73 -13.76 5.87 -5.05
C VAL A 73 -12.37 5.60 -4.47
N MET A 74 -11.78 4.49 -4.83
CA MET A 74 -10.39 4.18 -4.50
C MET A 74 -9.47 4.97 -5.43
N ALA A 75 -8.72 5.93 -4.89
CA ALA A 75 -7.71 6.64 -5.66
C ALA A 75 -6.56 5.71 -6.10
N GLN A 76 -6.36 4.62 -5.37
CA GLN A 76 -5.40 3.56 -5.69
C GLN A 76 -5.69 2.32 -4.85
N ASP A 77 -5.60 1.14 -5.47
CA ASP A 77 -5.55 -0.14 -4.77
C ASP A 77 -4.58 -1.09 -5.49
N SER A 78 -3.95 -2.01 -4.76
CA SER A 78 -2.99 -2.96 -5.31
C SER A 78 -3.66 -4.18 -5.94
N ASP A 79 -4.80 -4.61 -5.37
CA ASP A 79 -5.56 -5.78 -5.80
C ASP A 79 -7.02 -5.66 -5.33
N PRO A 80 -7.83 -4.80 -5.96
CA PRO A 80 -9.20 -4.56 -5.50
C PRO A 80 -10.11 -5.77 -5.62
N VAL A 81 -9.86 -6.68 -6.56
CA VAL A 81 -10.59 -7.94 -6.71
C VAL A 81 -10.21 -8.90 -5.59
N GLY A 82 -8.93 -9.14 -5.41
CA GLY A 82 -8.43 -9.98 -4.35
C GLY A 82 -8.70 -9.44 -2.95
N ASN A 83 -8.82 -8.14 -2.76
CA ASN A 83 -9.26 -7.51 -1.51
C ASN A 83 -10.79 -7.62 -1.31
N GLY A 84 -11.53 -8.13 -2.31
CA GLY A 84 -12.97 -8.26 -2.26
C GLY A 84 -13.71 -6.92 -2.28
N PHE A 85 -13.10 -5.87 -2.83
CA PHE A 85 -13.73 -4.56 -2.97
C PHE A 85 -14.61 -4.50 -4.20
N VAL A 86 -14.23 -5.17 -5.27
CA VAL A 86 -14.97 -5.23 -6.53
C VAL A 86 -15.02 -6.67 -7.05
N ALA A 87 -16.08 -7.01 -7.78
CA ALA A 87 -16.25 -8.33 -8.36
C ALA A 87 -15.26 -8.57 -9.51
N SER A 88 -15.00 -7.55 -10.32
CA SER A 88 -13.96 -7.52 -11.35
C SER A 88 -13.57 -6.08 -11.66
N LEU A 89 -12.44 -5.88 -12.34
CA LEU A 89 -12.00 -4.53 -12.75
C LEU A 89 -12.97 -3.87 -13.74
N ALA A 90 -13.54 -4.66 -14.65
CA ALA A 90 -14.49 -4.16 -15.65
C ALA A 90 -15.91 -3.97 -15.11
N ARG A 91 -16.30 -4.72 -14.07
CA ARG A 91 -17.63 -4.69 -13.47
C ARG A 91 -17.50 -4.74 -11.96
N PRO A 92 -17.35 -3.59 -11.28
CA PRO A 92 -17.17 -3.53 -9.83
C PRO A 92 -18.30 -4.20 -9.04
N GLY A 93 -19.56 -4.04 -9.47
CA GLY A 93 -20.72 -4.76 -8.93
C GLY A 93 -21.31 -4.23 -7.64
N GLY A 94 -20.73 -3.20 -7.01
CA GLY A 94 -21.18 -2.59 -5.76
C GLY A 94 -21.04 -1.07 -5.76
N ASN A 95 -20.99 -0.47 -4.56
CA ASN A 95 -20.80 0.96 -4.37
C ASN A 95 -19.34 1.40 -4.40
N ILE A 96 -18.40 0.51 -4.77
CA ILE A 96 -16.97 0.78 -4.82
C ILE A 96 -16.47 0.75 -6.25
N THR A 97 -15.69 1.76 -6.62
CA THR A 97 -14.95 1.84 -7.89
C THR A 97 -13.59 2.51 -7.66
N GLY A 98 -12.75 2.62 -8.68
CA GLY A 98 -11.49 3.34 -8.57
C GLY A 98 -10.38 2.82 -9.46
N LEU A 99 -9.14 3.12 -9.07
CA LEU A 99 -7.94 2.78 -9.82
C LEU A 99 -7.19 1.62 -9.17
N SER A 100 -6.74 0.67 -9.98
CA SER A 100 -5.83 -0.40 -9.58
C SER A 100 -4.46 -0.22 -10.20
N ASN A 101 -3.41 -0.42 -9.42
CA ASN A 101 -2.04 -0.47 -9.94
C ASN A 101 -1.53 -1.88 -10.18
N GLN A 102 -2.35 -2.92 -9.89
CA GLN A 102 -2.06 -4.34 -10.10
C GLN A 102 -0.67 -4.76 -9.60
N SER A 103 -0.20 -4.17 -8.50
CA SER A 103 1.18 -4.37 -8.03
C SER A 103 1.47 -5.82 -7.64
N SER A 104 0.48 -6.56 -7.19
CA SER A 104 0.59 -7.98 -6.85
C SER A 104 0.94 -8.86 -8.07
N GLU A 105 0.42 -8.53 -9.25
CA GLU A 105 0.72 -9.26 -10.48
C GLU A 105 2.16 -9.03 -10.98
N LEU A 106 2.76 -7.91 -10.59
CA LEU A 106 4.13 -7.55 -10.99
C LEU A 106 5.21 -8.19 -10.13
N VAL A 107 4.86 -8.84 -9.02
CA VAL A 107 5.82 -9.44 -8.09
C VAL A 107 6.70 -10.47 -8.79
N SER A 108 6.10 -11.40 -9.53
CA SER A 108 6.81 -12.44 -10.26
C SER A 108 7.80 -11.84 -11.28
N LYS A 109 7.37 -10.83 -12.03
CA LYS A 109 8.24 -10.17 -13.02
C LYS A 109 9.39 -9.39 -12.38
N ARG A 110 9.16 -8.75 -11.23
CA ARG A 110 10.22 -8.08 -10.48
C ARG A 110 11.28 -9.07 -9.97
N LEU A 111 10.87 -10.24 -9.49
CA LEU A 111 11.78 -11.29 -9.07
C LEU A 111 12.56 -11.89 -10.24
N GLU A 112 11.91 -12.11 -11.38
CA GLU A 112 12.55 -12.56 -12.61
C GLU A 112 13.67 -11.59 -13.02
N ILE A 113 13.36 -10.30 -13.15
CA ILE A 113 14.37 -9.27 -13.47
C ILE A 113 15.49 -9.25 -12.44
N LEU A 114 15.16 -9.39 -11.14
CA LEU A 114 16.19 -9.44 -10.10
C LEU A 114 17.15 -10.64 -10.27
N THR A 115 16.63 -11.79 -10.66
CA THR A 115 17.47 -12.99 -10.89
C THR A 115 18.30 -12.88 -12.17
N GLU A 116 17.83 -12.17 -13.18
CA GLU A 116 18.62 -11.84 -14.37
C GLU A 116 19.80 -10.92 -14.03
N VAL A 117 19.58 -9.89 -13.20
CA VAL A 117 20.61 -8.94 -12.78
C VAL A 117 21.59 -9.60 -11.79
N ILE A 118 21.11 -10.52 -10.96
CA ILE A 118 21.90 -11.22 -9.94
C ILE A 118 21.76 -12.74 -10.12
N PRO A 119 22.49 -13.36 -11.06
CA PRO A 119 22.30 -14.78 -11.42
C PRO A 119 22.55 -15.79 -10.29
N LYS A 120 23.25 -15.38 -9.22
CA LYS A 120 23.53 -16.21 -8.03
C LYS A 120 22.71 -15.77 -6.81
N LEU A 121 21.56 -15.16 -7.02
CA LEU A 121 20.67 -14.77 -5.94
C LEU A 121 20.22 -16.01 -5.17
N SER A 122 20.65 -16.13 -3.92
CA SER A 122 20.28 -17.27 -3.06
C SER A 122 19.50 -16.85 -1.82
N ARG A 123 19.59 -15.58 -1.42
CA ARG A 123 18.89 -15.00 -0.28
C ARG A 123 18.29 -13.66 -0.65
N LEU A 124 17.03 -13.48 -0.34
CA LEU A 124 16.26 -12.27 -0.59
C LEU A 124 15.72 -11.75 0.72
N THR A 125 16.08 -10.53 1.10
CA THR A 125 15.50 -9.88 2.28
C THR A 125 14.35 -8.99 1.87
N ILE A 126 13.21 -9.17 2.52
CA ILE A 126 11.97 -8.43 2.29
C ILE A 126 11.65 -7.64 3.55
N PHE A 127 11.51 -6.33 3.42
CA PHE A 127 11.05 -5.46 4.49
C PHE A 127 9.59 -5.07 4.23
N GLY A 128 8.73 -5.27 5.21
CA GLY A 128 7.31 -4.90 5.11
C GLY A 128 6.65 -4.83 6.47
N THR A 129 5.40 -4.42 6.49
CA THR A 129 4.60 -4.27 7.70
C THR A 129 3.50 -5.32 7.71
N SER A 130 3.49 -6.22 8.70
CA SER A 130 2.50 -7.30 8.83
C SER A 130 1.07 -6.79 9.03
N SER A 131 0.92 -5.57 9.53
CA SER A 131 -0.38 -4.91 9.70
C SER A 131 -1.05 -4.53 8.38
N ASN A 132 -0.31 -4.52 7.26
CA ASN A 132 -0.88 -4.27 5.94
C ASN A 132 -1.27 -5.60 5.26
N ARG A 133 -2.56 -5.77 4.95
CA ARG A 133 -3.09 -6.96 4.28
C ARG A 133 -2.49 -7.19 2.89
N ASP A 134 -2.18 -6.12 2.17
CA ASP A 134 -1.55 -6.20 0.85
C ASP A 134 -0.17 -6.85 0.94
N ASN A 135 0.62 -6.51 1.97
CA ASN A 135 1.93 -7.10 2.22
C ASN A 135 1.85 -8.62 2.43
N ALA A 136 0.84 -9.10 3.13
CA ALA A 136 0.68 -10.52 3.39
C ALA A 136 0.42 -11.34 2.11
N ARG A 137 -0.28 -10.75 1.13
CA ARG A 137 -0.50 -11.36 -0.19
C ARG A 137 0.74 -11.30 -1.06
N GLU A 138 1.36 -10.12 -1.14
CA GLU A 138 2.61 -9.95 -1.88
C GLU A 138 3.69 -10.91 -1.35
N LEU A 139 3.76 -11.10 -0.03
CA LEU A 139 4.70 -12.04 0.58
C LEU A 139 4.47 -13.48 0.11
N LYS A 140 3.21 -13.96 0.09
CA LYS A 140 2.89 -15.30 -0.42
C LYS A 140 3.28 -15.47 -1.88
N GLU A 141 3.04 -14.45 -2.72
CA GLU A 141 3.43 -14.49 -4.12
C GLU A 141 4.96 -14.46 -4.29
N ILE A 142 5.66 -13.68 -3.45
CA ILE A 142 7.12 -13.67 -3.42
C ILE A 142 7.66 -15.04 -3.01
N GLU A 143 7.13 -15.67 -1.97
CA GLU A 143 7.55 -17.00 -1.51
C GLU A 143 7.37 -18.06 -2.60
N LYS A 144 6.21 -18.06 -3.23
CA LYS A 144 5.88 -18.95 -4.35
C LYS A 144 6.86 -18.75 -5.51
N THR A 145 7.08 -17.51 -5.93
CA THR A 145 7.95 -17.20 -7.07
C THR A 145 9.43 -17.42 -6.74
N ALA A 146 9.88 -17.04 -5.54
CA ALA A 146 11.26 -17.21 -5.10
C ALA A 146 11.69 -18.69 -5.08
N SER A 147 10.75 -19.59 -4.75
CA SER A 147 11.02 -21.04 -4.79
C SER A 147 11.41 -21.52 -6.19
N THR A 148 10.84 -20.96 -7.25
CA THR A 148 11.15 -21.25 -8.65
C THR A 148 12.60 -20.90 -9.01
N PHE A 149 13.14 -19.85 -8.40
CA PHE A 149 14.51 -19.36 -8.61
C PHE A 149 15.49 -19.88 -7.56
N LYS A 150 15.10 -20.83 -6.70
CA LYS A 150 15.90 -21.37 -5.59
C LYS A 150 16.41 -20.28 -4.62
N ALA A 151 15.80 -19.12 -4.59
CA ALA A 151 16.08 -18.05 -3.65
C ALA A 151 15.28 -18.26 -2.35
N ARG A 152 15.91 -17.99 -1.20
CA ARG A 152 15.25 -18.07 0.11
C ARG A 152 14.82 -16.68 0.54
N PRO A 153 13.52 -16.37 0.58
CA PRO A 153 13.02 -15.11 1.12
C PRO A 153 13.15 -15.09 2.64
N LEU A 154 13.58 -13.95 3.18
CA LEU A 154 13.62 -13.65 4.61
C LEU A 154 12.80 -12.39 4.83
N TYR A 155 11.68 -12.52 5.53
CA TYR A 155 10.80 -11.40 5.83
C TYR A 155 11.18 -10.74 7.15
N PHE A 156 11.28 -9.42 7.15
CA PHE A 156 11.44 -8.59 8.33
C PHE A 156 10.26 -7.65 8.45
N ASP A 157 9.52 -7.79 9.55
CA ASP A 157 8.43 -6.89 9.88
C ASP A 157 8.99 -5.58 10.43
N VAL A 158 8.74 -4.49 9.71
CA VAL A 158 9.22 -3.17 10.05
C VAL A 158 8.07 -2.36 10.62
N LEU A 159 7.94 -2.39 11.96
CA LEU A 159 7.04 -1.49 12.68
C LEU A 159 7.71 -0.12 12.78
N ALA A 160 7.03 0.94 12.40
CA ALA A 160 7.54 2.29 12.22
C ALA A 160 8.38 2.87 13.39
N GLN A 161 8.25 2.32 14.60
CA GLN A 161 8.99 2.75 15.79
C GLN A 161 10.21 1.88 16.14
N ARG A 162 10.47 0.76 15.44
CA ARG A 162 11.55 -0.19 15.76
C ARG A 162 12.62 -0.33 14.68
N THR A 163 12.52 0.42 13.60
CA THR A 163 13.39 0.29 12.43
C THR A 163 14.87 0.52 12.74
N SER A 164 15.19 1.49 13.59
CA SER A 164 16.58 1.81 13.95
C SER A 164 17.28 0.69 14.73
N THR A 165 16.54 -0.05 15.55
CA THR A 165 17.11 -1.13 16.38
C THR A 165 17.34 -2.42 15.60
N LEU A 166 16.52 -2.72 14.58
CA LEU A 166 16.67 -3.92 13.77
C LEU A 166 17.79 -3.78 12.73
N LEU A 167 18.05 -2.58 12.23
CA LEU A 167 19.15 -2.31 11.29
C LEU A 167 20.52 -2.30 11.97
N SER A 168 20.59 -2.08 13.28
CA SER A 168 21.83 -2.17 14.08
C SER A 168 22.13 -3.58 14.58
N SER A 169 21.26 -4.56 14.38
CA SER A 169 21.44 -5.95 14.76
C SER A 169 22.34 -6.72 13.79
N PRO A 170 23.01 -7.83 14.20
CA PRO A 170 24.17 -8.44 13.54
C PRO A 170 23.97 -9.03 12.13
N LEU A 171 22.98 -8.60 11.38
CA LEU A 171 22.82 -8.94 9.97
C LEU A 171 24.03 -8.50 9.13
N SER A 172 24.79 -7.49 9.61
CA SER A 172 26.00 -7.01 8.91
C SER A 172 27.18 -7.99 8.99
N LYS A 173 27.15 -8.96 9.93
CA LYS A 173 28.27 -9.90 10.15
C LYS A 173 28.21 -11.21 9.37
N ARG A 174 27.16 -11.50 8.63
CA ARG A 174 27.01 -12.74 7.87
C ARG A 174 26.80 -12.50 6.36
N GLY A 175 27.85 -12.06 5.69
CA GLY A 175 27.93 -12.05 4.22
C GLY A 175 27.05 -11.00 3.53
N ARG A 176 27.41 -10.62 2.31
CA ARG A 176 26.72 -9.63 1.49
C ARG A 176 25.20 -9.89 1.45
N MET A 177 24.45 -9.02 2.06
CA MET A 177 23.00 -8.97 1.92
C MET A 177 22.64 -8.30 0.59
N GLN A 178 21.92 -9.01 -0.24
CA GLN A 178 21.28 -8.44 -1.41
C GLN A 178 19.85 -8.09 -1.00
N SER A 179 19.59 -6.82 -0.75
CA SER A 179 18.26 -6.35 -0.38
C SER A 179 17.51 -5.90 -1.64
N CYS A 180 16.29 -6.37 -1.81
CA CYS A 180 15.37 -5.85 -2.81
C CYS A 180 14.25 -5.11 -2.10
N GLY A 181 14.14 -3.82 -2.35
CA GLY A 181 13.05 -2.99 -1.85
C GLY A 181 11.75 -3.21 -2.63
N LEU A 182 11.30 -4.48 -2.74
CA LEU A 182 10.05 -4.82 -3.43
C LEU A 182 8.82 -4.28 -2.69
N LEU A 183 8.94 -4.12 -1.37
CA LEU A 183 7.90 -3.52 -0.52
C LEU A 183 8.39 -2.17 -0.01
N ARG A 184 8.18 -1.13 -0.77
CA ARG A 184 8.52 0.23 -0.38
C ARG A 184 7.37 0.85 0.40
N ASP A 185 7.42 0.77 1.72
CA ASP A 185 6.67 1.71 2.55
C ASP A 185 7.31 3.10 2.39
N LYS A 186 6.58 4.04 1.79
CA LYS A 186 7.04 5.41 1.54
C LYS A 186 7.20 6.25 2.83
N SER A 187 6.93 5.67 4.00
CA SER A 187 7.16 6.31 5.30
C SER A 187 8.62 6.22 5.76
N LEU A 188 9.41 5.33 5.16
CA LEU A 188 10.83 5.21 5.45
C LEU A 188 11.59 6.25 4.61
N GLY A 189 12.08 7.30 5.26
CA GLY A 189 13.02 8.24 4.66
C GLY A 189 14.31 7.53 4.15
N PRO A 190 15.20 8.22 3.43
CA PRO A 190 16.31 7.59 2.73
C PRO A 190 17.23 6.84 3.70
N ILE A 191 17.15 5.51 3.68
CA ILE A 191 17.99 4.59 4.44
C ILE A 191 19.44 4.54 3.86
N GLU A 192 19.65 5.24 2.74
CA GLU A 192 20.92 5.17 1.98
C GLU A 192 22.16 5.71 2.69
N LYS A 193 22.01 6.45 3.81
CA LYS A 193 23.18 7.10 4.45
C LYS A 193 23.92 6.29 5.51
N ASN A 194 23.44 5.10 5.91
CA ASN A 194 24.05 4.32 7.00
C ASN A 194 24.58 2.93 6.59
N LEU A 195 24.75 2.66 5.29
CA LEU A 195 25.28 1.39 4.81
C LEU A 195 26.78 1.41 4.49
N HIS A 196 27.45 2.56 4.69
CA HIS A 196 28.88 2.72 4.42
C HIS A 196 29.61 3.40 5.58
N SER A 197 29.54 2.81 6.75
CA SER A 197 30.51 3.06 7.82
C SER A 197 30.74 1.79 8.66
#